data_4b48404a454295e6a5db37848130ce05
#
_entry.id   4b48404a454295e6a5db37848130ce05
#
_cell.length_a   1.000
_cell.length_b   1.000
_cell.length_c   1.000
_cell.angle_alpha   90.00
_cell.angle_beta   90.00
_cell.angle_gamma   90.00
#
_symmetry.space_group_name_H-M   'P 1'
#
loop_
_entity.id
_entity.type
_entity.pdbx_description
1 polymer ?
#
loop_
_entity_poly.entity_id
_entity_poly.type
_entity_poly.pdbx_seq_one_letter_code
_entity_poly.pdbx_strand_id
1 'polypeptide(L)'
;AGLGNGIPREPESETPTETETESETETEETTEEETEGPGDPVDREKVETHLIIASDTHYMSPSMTDYGAAFDRLVNSNDGKVIRYQPQLWQAFKSEVLAANPDALILSGDLSLNGEKANHLEFSEKLREIEEAGVPVYVIPGNHDINKPDAGEYFGDQRTDVESVTSEEFREIYADFGYNEAKSEAPDSLSYLVELNDTTWLMMLDTTVCEPENEVYGEIKEGTLEWMEECLKEAYAEGITVIPVGHHNLQRLSRVYVEECVIENCDEVLELFERYLTPVYFSGHLHTQKVMKHLTEPGMGSDTYGIWEIVSNSLILPPCQYGTVTLNTDGSIDY
;
A
#
# COMPACT_ATOMS: atom_id res chain seq x y z
N ALA A 1 -18.91 -35.45 54.39
CA ALA A 1 -18.30 -35.10 55.64
C ALA A 1 -17.27 -33.98 55.37
N GLY A 2 -17.43 -32.75 55.76
CA GLY A 2 -17.79 -32.05 56.93
C GLY A 2 -16.88 -30.85 57.05
N LEU A 3 -17.41 -29.65 56.84
CA LEU A 3 -17.44 -28.48 57.72
C LEU A 3 -16.11 -27.99 58.36
N GLY A 4 -15.88 -26.69 58.26
CA GLY A 4 -15.10 -25.91 59.23
C GLY A 4 -14.77 -24.51 58.82
N ASN A 5 -15.60 -23.54 59.25
CA ASN A 5 -15.43 -22.08 59.27
C ASN A 5 -14.19 -21.62 60.04
N GLY A 6 -13.68 -20.45 59.70
CA GLY A 6 -12.78 -19.71 60.56
C GLY A 6 -12.28 -18.41 59.99
N ILE A 7 -13.02 -17.31 60.23
CA ILE A 7 -12.51 -15.92 60.13
C ILE A 7 -11.79 -15.60 61.45
N PRO A 8 -10.69 -14.87 61.42
CA PRO A 8 -10.39 -13.96 62.51
C PRO A 8 -10.19 -12.51 62.05
N ARG A 9 -10.61 -11.65 62.98
CA ARG A 9 -10.71 -10.20 63.00
C ARG A 9 -9.35 -9.50 63.04
N GLU A 10 -9.40 -8.24 62.59
CA GLU A 10 -8.43 -7.18 62.77
C GLU A 10 -8.06 -6.92 64.25
N PRO A 11 -6.94 -6.24 64.47
CA PRO A 11 -6.95 -5.20 65.50
C PRO A 11 -6.57 -3.81 64.98
N GLU A 12 -7.12 -2.84 65.71
CA GLU A 12 -7.16 -1.40 65.58
C GLU A 12 -5.80 -0.68 65.74
N SER A 13 -5.72 0.44 64.98
CA SER A 13 -5.15 1.77 65.30
C SER A 13 -3.90 1.95 66.16
N GLU A 14 -2.97 2.67 65.57
CA GLU A 14 -2.29 3.80 66.26
C GLU A 14 -1.79 4.80 65.20
N THR A 15 -2.22 6.06 65.36
CA THR A 15 -1.72 7.24 64.66
C THR A 15 -0.46 7.75 65.34
N PRO A 16 0.48 8.26 64.59
CA PRO A 16 1.22 9.43 65.04
C PRO A 16 1.38 10.52 63.96
N THR A 17 0.94 11.69 64.37
CA THR A 17 1.53 13.03 64.32
C THR A 17 2.23 13.45 63.01
N GLU A 18 1.68 14.51 62.47
CA GLU A 18 2.17 15.40 61.44
C GLU A 18 3.61 15.89 61.63
N THR A 19 4.37 15.85 60.55
CA THR A 19 5.50 16.77 60.34
C THR A 19 5.38 17.31 58.93
N GLU A 20 5.01 18.57 58.85
CA GLU A 20 5.02 19.35 57.59
C GLU A 20 6.43 19.45 57.08
N THR A 21 6.64 18.99 55.86
CA THR A 21 7.81 19.38 55.05
C THR A 21 7.28 19.93 53.72
N GLU A 22 7.32 21.22 53.59
CA GLU A 22 7.09 21.92 52.32
C GLU A 22 8.09 21.39 51.29
N SER A 23 7.62 20.71 50.27
CA SER A 23 8.37 20.47 49.01
C SER A 23 7.74 21.32 47.95
N GLU A 24 8.46 22.31 47.49
CA GLU A 24 8.20 23.09 46.29
C GLU A 24 8.11 22.11 45.12
N THR A 25 6.94 21.95 44.57
CA THR A 25 6.71 21.26 43.31
C THR A 25 6.88 22.32 42.21
N GLU A 26 8.05 22.30 41.58
CA GLU A 26 8.20 22.93 40.25
C GLU A 26 7.27 22.20 39.30
N THR A 27 6.19 22.86 38.92
CA THR A 27 5.37 22.51 37.78
C THR A 27 6.16 22.85 36.53
N GLU A 28 6.77 21.84 35.88
CA GLU A 28 7.14 21.95 34.47
C GLU A 28 5.85 22.16 33.69
N GLU A 29 5.62 23.39 33.23
CA GLU A 29 4.72 23.67 32.13
C GLU A 29 5.29 23.02 30.87
N THR A 30 4.86 21.82 30.57
CA THR A 30 4.93 21.32 29.19
C THR A 30 4.03 22.19 28.36
N THR A 31 4.61 23.16 27.65
CA THR A 31 3.97 23.79 26.51
C THR A 31 3.71 22.72 25.49
N GLU A 32 2.48 22.23 25.42
CA GLU A 32 1.98 21.58 24.22
C GLU A 32 2.07 22.66 23.13
N GLU A 33 3.01 22.51 22.19
CA GLU A 33 2.96 23.23 20.94
C GLU A 33 1.66 22.78 20.26
N GLU A 34 0.64 23.63 20.31
CA GLU A 34 -0.49 23.52 19.41
C GLU A 34 0.09 23.62 18.00
N THR A 35 0.23 22.49 17.31
CA THR A 35 0.55 22.46 15.90
C THR A 35 -0.64 23.12 15.19
N GLU A 36 -0.46 24.39 14.78
CA GLU A 36 -1.42 25.04 13.90
C GLU A 36 -1.60 24.13 12.68
N GLY A 37 -2.83 23.72 12.43
CA GLY A 37 -3.17 22.92 11.26
C GLY A 37 -2.72 23.65 9.97
N PRO A 38 -2.59 22.92 8.85
CA PRO A 38 -2.23 23.54 7.58
C PRO A 38 -3.26 24.63 7.26
N GLY A 39 -2.79 25.82 6.81
CA GLY A 39 -3.67 26.92 6.38
C GLY A 39 -4.61 26.51 5.26
N ASP A 40 -5.47 27.41 4.79
CA ASP A 40 -6.34 27.11 3.65
C ASP A 40 -5.51 26.80 2.39
N PRO A 41 -5.81 25.70 1.64
CA PRO A 41 -5.09 25.35 0.43
C PRO A 41 -5.33 26.40 -0.68
N VAL A 42 -4.38 26.52 -1.58
CA VAL A 42 -4.56 27.33 -2.80
C VAL A 42 -5.63 26.70 -3.68
N ASP A 43 -6.61 27.49 -4.09
CA ASP A 43 -7.62 27.03 -5.06
C ASP A 43 -7.01 27.03 -6.48
N ARG A 44 -6.89 25.86 -7.10
CA ARG A 44 -6.41 25.67 -8.47
C ARG A 44 -7.50 25.03 -9.33
N GLU A 45 -7.60 25.46 -10.57
CA GLU A 45 -8.40 24.78 -11.58
C GLU A 45 -7.80 23.39 -11.84
N LYS A 46 -8.55 22.36 -11.51
CA LYS A 46 -8.09 20.94 -11.61
C LYS A 46 -8.02 20.50 -13.07
N VAL A 47 -7.03 19.67 -13.38
CA VAL A 47 -6.88 19.00 -14.67
C VAL A 47 -7.58 17.65 -14.60
N GLU A 48 -8.48 17.38 -15.56
CA GLU A 48 -9.07 16.04 -15.69
C GLU A 48 -7.99 15.02 -15.98
N THR A 49 -7.97 13.91 -15.22
CA THR A 49 -6.90 12.92 -15.28
C THR A 49 -7.50 11.51 -15.29
N HIS A 50 -7.12 10.71 -16.27
CA HIS A 50 -7.61 9.33 -16.44
C HIS A 50 -6.52 8.33 -16.08
N LEU A 51 -6.81 7.44 -15.12
CA LEU A 51 -5.89 6.42 -14.65
C LEU A 51 -6.47 5.03 -14.87
N ILE A 52 -5.58 4.07 -15.11
CA ILE A 52 -5.88 2.64 -14.97
C ILE A 52 -5.07 2.11 -13.81
N ILE A 53 -5.73 1.42 -12.88
CA ILE A 53 -5.10 0.82 -11.71
C ILE A 53 -5.34 -0.68 -11.74
N ALA A 54 -4.25 -1.45 -11.73
CA ALA A 54 -4.29 -2.90 -11.60
C ALA A 54 -3.37 -3.35 -10.45
N SER A 55 -3.63 -4.52 -9.92
CA SER A 55 -2.89 -5.10 -8.80
C SER A 55 -2.73 -6.60 -8.98
N ASP A 56 -1.77 -7.17 -8.24
CA ASP A 56 -1.67 -8.62 -8.07
C ASP A 56 -1.65 -9.35 -9.41
N THR A 57 -0.72 -8.95 -10.28
CA THR A 57 -0.53 -9.57 -11.60
C THR A 57 0.10 -10.94 -11.48
N HIS A 58 0.90 -11.20 -10.43
CA HIS A 58 1.62 -12.44 -10.15
C HIS A 58 2.20 -13.05 -11.42
N TYR A 59 2.95 -12.22 -12.16
CA TYR A 59 3.49 -12.63 -13.45
C TYR A 59 4.44 -13.81 -13.30
N MET A 60 4.24 -14.82 -14.14
CA MET A 60 5.13 -15.97 -14.29
C MET A 60 5.61 -16.05 -15.73
N SER A 61 6.92 -15.93 -15.93
CA SER A 61 7.54 -16.08 -17.23
C SER A 61 7.35 -17.50 -17.79
N PRO A 62 6.98 -17.66 -19.07
CA PRO A 62 6.99 -18.94 -19.74
C PRO A 62 8.33 -19.67 -19.66
N SER A 63 9.43 -18.95 -19.46
CA SER A 63 10.78 -19.56 -19.30
C SER A 63 10.96 -20.29 -17.97
N MET A 64 10.08 -20.09 -17.00
CA MET A 64 10.11 -20.69 -15.66
C MET A 64 9.39 -22.03 -15.57
N THR A 65 8.87 -22.55 -16.67
CA THR A 65 8.10 -23.79 -16.69
C THR A 65 8.14 -24.48 -18.06
N ASP A 66 8.01 -25.79 -18.05
CA ASP A 66 7.73 -26.60 -19.24
C ASP A 66 6.26 -27.01 -19.34
N TYR A 67 5.40 -26.44 -18.45
CA TYR A 67 3.99 -26.79 -18.32
C TYR A 67 3.74 -28.26 -17.92
N GLY A 68 4.71 -28.89 -17.28
CA GLY A 68 4.68 -30.28 -16.82
C GLY A 68 3.93 -30.48 -15.49
N ALA A 69 4.17 -31.65 -14.86
CA ALA A 69 3.47 -32.02 -13.63
C ALA A 69 3.75 -31.09 -12.44
N ALA A 70 4.94 -30.47 -12.37
CA ALA A 70 5.25 -29.49 -11.33
C ALA A 70 4.38 -28.22 -11.49
N PHE A 71 4.26 -27.73 -12.72
CA PHE A 71 3.38 -26.60 -13.02
C PHE A 71 1.89 -26.91 -12.79
N ASP A 72 1.45 -28.14 -13.12
CA ASP A 72 0.08 -28.56 -12.82
C ASP A 72 -0.22 -28.54 -11.32
N ARG A 73 0.75 -28.93 -10.48
CA ARG A 73 0.60 -28.82 -9.01
C ARG A 73 0.54 -27.37 -8.56
N LEU A 74 1.40 -26.50 -9.08
CA LEU A 74 1.37 -25.07 -8.81
C LEU A 74 -0.02 -24.50 -9.11
N VAL A 75 -0.53 -24.69 -10.32
CA VAL A 75 -1.86 -24.19 -10.74
C VAL A 75 -2.98 -24.70 -9.84
N ASN A 76 -2.92 -25.98 -9.42
CA ASN A 76 -3.97 -26.57 -8.59
C ASN A 76 -3.88 -26.19 -7.10
N SER A 77 -2.75 -25.69 -6.62
CA SER A 77 -2.52 -25.27 -5.23
C SER A 77 -2.50 -23.74 -5.03
N ASN A 78 -2.62 -22.95 -6.08
CA ASN A 78 -2.37 -21.50 -6.07
C ASN A 78 -3.67 -20.71 -5.99
N ASP A 79 -4.46 -20.92 -4.96
CA ASP A 79 -5.63 -20.13 -4.53
C ASP A 79 -6.58 -19.63 -5.63
N GLY A 80 -6.65 -20.36 -6.75
CA GLY A 80 -7.52 -20.05 -7.87
C GLY A 80 -6.92 -19.09 -8.91
N LYS A 81 -5.66 -18.68 -8.76
CA LYS A 81 -4.95 -17.89 -9.77
C LYS A 81 -4.87 -18.66 -11.10
N VAL A 82 -5.29 -18.01 -12.19
CA VAL A 82 -5.35 -18.66 -13.52
C VAL A 82 -4.05 -18.50 -14.30
N ILE A 83 -2.93 -18.83 -13.66
CA ILE A 83 -1.55 -18.65 -14.16
C ILE A 83 -1.36 -19.25 -15.56
N ARG A 84 -2.02 -20.36 -15.86
CA ARG A 84 -1.98 -21.01 -17.18
C ARG A 84 -2.43 -20.08 -18.33
N TYR A 85 -3.32 -19.15 -18.04
CA TYR A 85 -3.89 -18.21 -19.02
C TYR A 85 -3.24 -16.82 -18.96
N GLN A 86 -2.22 -16.64 -18.14
CA GLN A 86 -1.60 -15.34 -17.91
C GLN A 86 -1.11 -14.65 -19.19
N PRO A 87 -0.46 -15.33 -20.17
CA PRO A 87 -0.05 -14.66 -21.40
C PRO A 87 -1.23 -14.06 -22.18
N GLN A 88 -2.38 -14.76 -22.20
CA GLN A 88 -3.60 -14.28 -22.87
C GLN A 88 -4.25 -13.14 -22.10
N LEU A 89 -4.31 -13.24 -20.77
CA LEU A 89 -4.86 -12.19 -19.90
C LEU A 89 -4.02 -10.92 -20.01
N TRP A 90 -2.70 -11.04 -19.95
CA TRP A 90 -1.81 -9.89 -20.10
C TRP A 90 -1.97 -9.23 -21.47
N GLN A 91 -2.03 -10.02 -22.54
CA GLN A 91 -2.24 -9.47 -23.88
C GLN A 91 -3.57 -8.74 -24.03
N ALA A 92 -4.65 -9.27 -23.43
CA ALA A 92 -5.95 -8.63 -23.43
C ALA A 92 -5.89 -7.33 -22.62
N PHE A 93 -5.36 -7.36 -21.39
CA PHE A 93 -5.20 -6.19 -20.54
C PHE A 93 -4.39 -5.08 -21.22
N LYS A 94 -3.22 -5.43 -21.78
CA LYS A 94 -2.40 -4.47 -22.55
C LYS A 94 -3.20 -3.83 -23.69
N SER A 95 -3.97 -4.63 -24.43
CA SER A 95 -4.77 -4.10 -25.53
C SER A 95 -5.83 -3.12 -25.05
N GLU A 96 -6.46 -3.36 -23.90
CA GLU A 96 -7.43 -2.47 -23.30
C GLU A 96 -6.80 -1.18 -22.77
N VAL A 97 -5.64 -1.28 -22.11
CA VAL A 97 -4.86 -0.10 -21.65
C VAL A 97 -4.51 0.80 -22.84
N LEU A 98 -3.96 0.23 -23.92
CA LEU A 98 -3.59 1.00 -25.09
C LEU A 98 -4.80 1.60 -25.82
N ALA A 99 -5.94 0.91 -25.81
CA ALA A 99 -7.18 1.43 -26.41
C ALA A 99 -7.79 2.57 -25.57
N ALA A 100 -7.69 2.49 -24.24
CA ALA A 100 -8.15 3.53 -23.33
C ALA A 100 -7.25 4.76 -23.33
N ASN A 101 -5.95 4.57 -23.59
CA ASN A 101 -4.93 5.62 -23.60
C ASN A 101 -5.00 6.52 -22.36
N PRO A 102 -4.85 5.96 -21.14
CA PRO A 102 -4.92 6.74 -19.90
C PRO A 102 -3.69 7.65 -19.77
N ASP A 103 -3.78 8.64 -18.88
CA ASP A 103 -2.64 9.48 -18.50
C ASP A 103 -1.58 8.70 -17.72
N ALA A 104 -1.99 7.60 -17.04
CA ALA A 104 -1.07 6.65 -16.41
C ALA A 104 -1.70 5.26 -16.22
N LEU A 105 -0.86 4.22 -16.31
CA LEU A 105 -1.11 2.87 -15.80
C LEU A 105 -0.36 2.72 -14.47
N ILE A 106 -1.07 2.29 -13.43
CA ILE A 106 -0.53 2.08 -12.09
C ILE A 106 -0.66 0.61 -11.72
N LEU A 107 0.45 0.01 -11.23
CA LEU A 107 0.47 -1.35 -10.73
C LEU A 107 0.81 -1.36 -9.24
N SER A 108 -0.17 -1.71 -8.40
CA SER A 108 -0.07 -1.60 -6.95
C SER A 108 0.46 -2.87 -6.26
N GLY A 109 1.56 -3.41 -6.77
CA GLY A 109 2.30 -4.52 -6.14
C GLY A 109 1.88 -5.92 -6.57
N ASP A 110 2.59 -6.90 -6.04
CA ASP A 110 2.52 -8.32 -6.40
C ASP A 110 2.64 -8.53 -7.92
N LEU A 111 3.71 -7.94 -8.46
CA LEU A 111 4.00 -7.93 -9.90
C LEU A 111 4.42 -9.31 -10.38
N SER A 112 5.23 -10.02 -9.59
CA SER A 112 5.75 -11.36 -9.87
C SER A 112 5.04 -12.44 -9.07
N LEU A 113 5.20 -13.70 -9.46
CA LEU A 113 4.58 -14.82 -8.76
C LEU A 113 5.10 -14.95 -7.32
N ASN A 114 6.44 -15.01 -7.13
CA ASN A 114 7.10 -15.07 -5.84
C ASN A 114 8.52 -14.46 -5.90
N GLY A 115 8.67 -13.27 -6.48
CA GLY A 115 9.92 -12.53 -6.48
C GLY A 115 11.01 -13.08 -7.41
N GLU A 116 10.69 -14.03 -8.28
CA GLU A 116 11.66 -14.64 -9.17
C GLU A 116 12.26 -13.61 -10.13
N LYS A 117 13.57 -13.46 -10.12
CA LYS A 117 14.28 -12.47 -10.95
C LYS A 117 13.94 -12.56 -12.43
N ALA A 118 13.79 -13.78 -12.97
CA ALA A 118 13.41 -13.98 -14.36
C ALA A 118 11.99 -13.46 -14.65
N ASN A 119 11.05 -13.58 -13.70
CA ASN A 119 9.70 -13.04 -13.82
C ASN A 119 9.74 -11.52 -13.88
N HIS A 120 10.47 -10.87 -12.98
CA HIS A 120 10.62 -9.41 -12.97
C HIS A 120 11.26 -8.88 -14.24
N LEU A 121 12.34 -9.50 -14.71
CA LEU A 121 13.01 -9.07 -15.95
C LEU A 121 12.09 -9.17 -17.16
N GLU A 122 11.35 -10.26 -17.33
CA GLU A 122 10.43 -10.39 -18.46
C GLU A 122 9.21 -9.46 -18.30
N PHE A 123 8.72 -9.29 -17.07
CA PHE A 123 7.58 -8.41 -16.81
C PHE A 123 7.92 -6.94 -17.10
N SER A 124 9.11 -6.48 -16.72
CA SER A 124 9.56 -5.13 -17.04
C SER A 124 9.60 -4.87 -18.55
N GLU A 125 10.01 -5.87 -19.37
CA GLU A 125 9.92 -5.75 -20.82
C GLU A 125 8.47 -5.65 -21.34
N LYS A 126 7.53 -6.33 -20.66
CA LYS A 126 6.10 -6.19 -20.98
C LYS A 126 5.54 -4.81 -20.66
N LEU A 127 6.01 -4.19 -19.58
CA LEU A 127 5.64 -2.83 -19.21
C LEU A 127 6.26 -1.82 -20.20
N ARG A 128 7.49 -2.04 -20.61
CA ARG A 128 8.16 -1.20 -21.62
C ARG A 128 7.38 -1.13 -22.94
N GLU A 129 6.75 -2.23 -23.37
CA GLU A 129 5.88 -2.24 -24.55
C GLU A 129 4.69 -1.27 -24.43
N ILE A 130 4.22 -0.99 -23.20
CA ILE A 130 3.14 -0.05 -22.92
C ILE A 130 3.67 1.39 -22.94
N GLU A 131 4.81 1.65 -22.32
CA GLU A 131 5.43 2.97 -22.31
C GLU A 131 5.89 3.41 -23.70
N GLU A 132 6.48 2.51 -24.48
CA GLU A 132 6.85 2.78 -25.87
C GLU A 132 5.64 3.14 -26.76
N ALA A 133 4.45 2.67 -26.36
CA ALA A 133 3.19 3.04 -27.02
C ALA A 133 2.61 4.38 -26.50
N GLY A 134 3.24 5.03 -25.51
CA GLY A 134 2.92 6.37 -25.04
C GLY A 134 2.10 6.44 -23.76
N VAL A 135 1.92 5.34 -23.03
CA VAL A 135 1.23 5.31 -21.72
C VAL A 135 2.26 5.19 -20.59
N PRO A 136 2.45 6.21 -19.74
CA PRO A 136 3.33 6.12 -18.59
C PRO A 136 2.91 5.00 -17.65
N VAL A 137 3.88 4.28 -17.06
CA VAL A 137 3.65 3.16 -16.14
C VAL A 137 4.34 3.42 -14.81
N TYR A 138 3.62 3.24 -13.71
CA TYR A 138 4.14 3.41 -12.35
C TYR A 138 3.93 2.14 -11.55
N VAL A 139 4.97 1.67 -10.85
CA VAL A 139 4.94 0.42 -10.10
C VAL A 139 5.44 0.59 -8.67
N ILE A 140 4.94 -0.23 -7.76
CA ILE A 140 5.48 -0.47 -6.43
C ILE A 140 5.59 -1.97 -6.18
N PRO A 141 6.41 -2.42 -5.22
CA PRO A 141 6.43 -3.82 -4.83
C PRO A 141 5.20 -4.19 -3.98
N GLY A 142 4.86 -5.49 -4.00
CA GLY A 142 4.01 -6.15 -3.04
C GLY A 142 4.79 -7.21 -2.24
N ASN A 143 4.14 -7.89 -1.31
CA ASN A 143 4.79 -8.88 -0.46
C ASN A 143 5.27 -10.14 -1.20
N HIS A 144 4.87 -10.32 -2.46
CA HIS A 144 5.36 -11.40 -3.33
C HIS A 144 6.59 -11.01 -4.18
N ASP A 145 7.08 -9.78 -4.12
CA ASP A 145 8.05 -9.30 -5.12
C ASP A 145 9.51 -9.34 -4.68
N ILE A 146 9.81 -9.18 -3.39
CA ILE A 146 11.18 -8.96 -2.90
C ILE A 146 11.54 -9.98 -1.82
N ASN A 147 12.77 -10.52 -1.88
CA ASN A 147 13.34 -11.44 -0.87
C ASN A 147 12.43 -12.62 -0.52
N LYS A 148 11.68 -13.13 -1.50
CA LYS A 148 10.72 -14.21 -1.29
C LYS A 148 11.42 -15.55 -1.18
N PRO A 149 11.27 -16.30 -0.07
CA PRO A 149 12.00 -17.57 0.13
C PRO A 149 11.48 -18.71 -0.73
N ASP A 150 10.28 -18.58 -1.28
CA ASP A 150 9.62 -19.59 -2.11
C ASP A 150 9.66 -19.30 -3.62
N ALA A 151 10.57 -18.41 -4.05
CA ALA A 151 10.88 -18.20 -5.47
C ALA A 151 11.27 -19.53 -6.15
N GLY A 152 10.64 -19.86 -7.27
CA GLY A 152 10.83 -21.18 -7.85
C GLY A 152 10.54 -21.32 -9.34
N GLU A 153 11.21 -22.27 -9.99
CA GLU A 153 10.94 -22.74 -11.36
C GLU A 153 10.32 -24.14 -11.37
N TYR A 154 9.60 -24.48 -12.43
CA TYR A 154 8.73 -25.66 -12.48
C TYR A 154 8.95 -26.46 -13.77
N PHE A 155 9.83 -27.47 -13.71
CA PHE A 155 10.16 -28.32 -14.85
C PHE A 155 9.92 -29.81 -14.56
N GLY A 156 9.31 -30.53 -15.51
CA GLY A 156 8.96 -31.92 -15.36
C GLY A 156 8.03 -32.14 -14.18
N ASP A 157 8.52 -32.90 -13.17
CA ASP A 157 7.85 -33.18 -11.92
C ASP A 157 8.48 -32.47 -10.70
N GLN A 158 9.41 -31.53 -10.93
CA GLN A 158 10.17 -30.86 -9.86
C GLN A 158 9.94 -29.34 -9.86
N ARG A 159 9.84 -28.77 -8.64
CA ARG A 159 10.06 -27.38 -8.35
C ARG A 159 11.50 -27.22 -7.87
N THR A 160 12.22 -26.24 -8.41
CA THR A 160 13.59 -25.87 -7.99
C THR A 160 13.58 -24.45 -7.48
N ASP A 161 14.24 -24.19 -6.36
CA ASP A 161 14.42 -22.83 -5.85
C ASP A 161 15.28 -22.02 -6.80
N VAL A 162 14.91 -20.75 -6.99
CA VAL A 162 15.66 -19.79 -7.82
C VAL A 162 15.91 -18.52 -7.02
N GLU A 163 16.73 -17.63 -7.59
CA GLU A 163 17.04 -16.33 -7.00
C GLU A 163 15.80 -15.43 -6.98
N SER A 164 15.50 -14.86 -5.81
CA SER A 164 14.54 -13.76 -5.63
C SER A 164 15.28 -12.42 -5.71
N VAL A 165 14.63 -11.39 -6.22
CA VAL A 165 15.22 -10.04 -6.29
C VAL A 165 15.32 -9.40 -4.91
N THR A 166 16.34 -8.56 -4.71
CA THR A 166 16.46 -7.64 -3.57
C THR A 166 15.73 -6.32 -3.85
N SER A 167 15.64 -5.46 -2.83
CA SER A 167 15.07 -4.12 -2.99
C SER A 167 15.85 -3.29 -4.02
N GLU A 168 17.18 -3.36 -4.02
CA GLU A 168 18.03 -2.67 -4.98
C GLU A 168 17.80 -3.17 -6.41
N GLU A 169 17.73 -4.50 -6.58
CA GLU A 169 17.47 -5.12 -7.87
C GLU A 169 16.07 -4.79 -8.39
N PHE A 170 15.05 -4.75 -7.52
CA PHE A 170 13.71 -4.31 -7.89
C PHE A 170 13.74 -2.88 -8.44
N ARG A 171 14.36 -1.95 -7.70
CA ARG A 171 14.49 -0.56 -8.14
C ARG A 171 15.26 -0.43 -9.46
N GLU A 172 16.32 -1.23 -9.68
CA GLU A 172 17.08 -1.23 -10.92
C GLU A 172 16.25 -1.75 -12.10
N ILE A 173 15.52 -2.86 -11.92
CA ILE A 173 14.70 -3.49 -12.97
C ILE A 173 13.56 -2.55 -13.40
N TYR A 174 12.94 -1.88 -12.41
CA TYR A 174 11.81 -1.00 -12.66
C TYR A 174 12.15 0.50 -12.69
N ALA A 175 13.43 0.83 -12.87
CA ALA A 175 13.92 2.21 -12.85
C ALA A 175 13.15 3.16 -13.76
N ASP A 176 12.80 2.70 -14.97
CA ASP A 176 12.07 3.50 -15.97
C ASP A 176 10.56 3.64 -15.65
N PHE A 177 10.03 2.85 -14.70
CA PHE A 177 8.61 2.83 -14.38
C PHE A 177 8.29 3.64 -13.10
N GLY A 178 8.73 4.89 -13.09
CA GLY A 178 8.47 5.91 -12.06
C GLY A 178 9.71 6.38 -11.31
N TYR A 179 10.67 5.50 -10.97
CA TYR A 179 11.82 5.89 -10.13
C TYR A 179 12.73 6.92 -10.79
N ASN A 180 13.01 6.81 -12.12
CA ASN A 180 13.89 7.74 -12.83
C ASN A 180 13.27 9.13 -13.04
N GLU A 181 11.96 9.26 -12.94
CA GLU A 181 11.22 10.52 -13.10
C GLU A 181 10.62 11.01 -11.78
N ALA A 182 10.95 10.35 -10.67
CA ALA A 182 10.46 10.74 -9.36
C ALA A 182 10.88 12.16 -9.00
N LYS A 183 9.91 12.96 -8.53
CA LYS A 183 10.15 14.27 -7.94
C LYS A 183 10.97 14.14 -6.66
N SER A 184 10.68 13.11 -5.85
CA SER A 184 11.43 12.74 -4.65
C SER A 184 11.22 11.26 -4.32
N GLU A 185 12.15 10.68 -3.57
CA GLU A 185 12.10 9.30 -3.08
C GLU A 185 12.22 9.30 -1.55
N ALA A 186 11.55 8.37 -0.87
CA ALA A 186 11.68 8.18 0.56
C ALA A 186 13.08 7.64 0.92
N PRO A 187 13.63 8.00 2.11
CA PRO A 187 15.01 7.68 2.45
C PRO A 187 15.24 6.21 2.82
N ASP A 188 14.20 5.46 3.21
CA ASP A 188 14.30 4.13 3.83
C ASP A 188 13.39 3.07 3.20
N SER A 189 12.72 3.39 2.09
CA SER A 189 11.85 2.47 1.34
C SER A 189 11.95 2.71 -0.17
N LEU A 190 11.20 1.93 -0.94
CA LEU A 190 11.06 2.12 -2.38
C LEU A 190 9.88 3.07 -2.73
N SER A 191 9.43 3.88 -1.78
CA SER A 191 8.38 4.88 -2.01
C SER A 191 8.92 6.08 -2.77
N TYR A 192 8.09 6.62 -3.66
CA TYR A 192 8.44 7.79 -4.47
C TYR A 192 7.21 8.63 -4.83
N LEU A 193 7.46 9.88 -5.21
CA LEU A 193 6.45 10.87 -5.63
C LEU A 193 6.67 11.25 -7.08
N VAL A 194 5.60 11.28 -7.88
CA VAL A 194 5.62 11.72 -9.28
C VAL A 194 4.62 12.82 -9.52
N GLU A 195 4.98 13.80 -10.32
CA GLU A 195 4.08 14.83 -10.81
C GLU A 195 3.38 14.33 -12.08
N LEU A 196 2.09 13.91 -11.98
CA LEU A 196 1.33 13.50 -13.15
C LEU A 196 0.96 14.67 -14.06
N ASN A 197 0.59 15.80 -13.43
CA ASN A 197 0.28 17.06 -14.08
C ASN A 197 0.33 18.22 -13.07
N ASP A 198 0.01 19.42 -13.52
CA ASP A 198 0.09 20.66 -12.72
C ASP A 198 -0.80 20.66 -11.45
N THR A 199 -1.74 19.75 -11.32
CA THR A 199 -2.70 19.70 -10.20
C THR A 199 -2.81 18.35 -9.49
N THR A 200 -2.05 17.33 -9.96
CA THR A 200 -2.14 15.97 -9.43
C THR A 200 -0.76 15.36 -9.30
N TRP A 201 -0.42 14.92 -8.09
CA TRP A 201 0.75 14.09 -7.81
C TRP A 201 0.34 12.67 -7.44
N LEU A 202 1.14 11.71 -7.88
CA LEU A 202 1.01 10.31 -7.54
C LEU A 202 2.05 9.96 -6.47
N MET A 203 1.60 9.51 -5.30
CA MET A 203 2.45 9.06 -4.20
C MET A 203 2.45 7.53 -4.18
N MET A 204 3.54 6.94 -4.67
CA MET A 204 3.72 5.49 -4.76
C MET A 204 4.40 4.99 -3.49
N LEU A 205 3.67 4.21 -2.67
CA LEU A 205 4.10 3.78 -1.34
C LEU A 205 4.51 2.31 -1.32
N ASP A 206 5.77 2.07 -1.05
CA ASP A 206 6.25 0.75 -0.68
C ASP A 206 5.82 0.46 0.76
N THR A 207 4.88 -0.45 0.90
CA THR A 207 4.32 -0.89 2.17
C THR A 207 4.86 -2.26 2.59
N THR A 208 5.90 -2.77 1.91
CA THR A 208 6.42 -4.12 2.16
C THR A 208 7.37 -4.18 3.34
N VAL A 209 7.32 -5.28 4.07
CA VAL A 209 8.33 -5.67 5.06
C VAL A 209 9.09 -6.85 4.48
N CYS A 210 10.20 -6.56 3.81
CA CYS A 210 10.99 -7.56 3.09
C CYS A 210 12.38 -7.80 3.69
N GLU A 211 12.73 -7.14 4.78
CA GLU A 211 14.00 -7.27 5.52
C GLU A 211 13.76 -7.22 7.04
N PRO A 212 14.48 -8.05 7.86
CA PRO A 212 15.46 -9.05 7.45
C PRO A 212 14.87 -10.31 6.81
N GLU A 213 13.58 -10.53 6.93
CA GLU A 213 12.80 -11.61 6.31
C GLU A 213 11.57 -11.00 5.63
N ASN A 214 11.07 -11.68 4.59
CA ASN A 214 9.88 -11.21 3.89
C ASN A 214 8.62 -11.60 4.70
N GLU A 215 7.79 -10.60 4.98
CA GLU A 215 6.53 -10.74 5.72
C GLU A 215 5.32 -10.53 4.80
N VAL A 216 4.16 -10.99 5.25
CA VAL A 216 2.89 -10.86 4.51
C VAL A 216 2.20 -9.53 4.83
N TYR A 217 2.41 -9.01 6.03
CA TYR A 217 1.82 -7.73 6.45
C TYR A 217 2.63 -6.53 5.91
N GLY A 218 2.00 -5.36 5.95
CA GLY A 218 2.60 -4.09 5.52
C GLY A 218 2.93 -3.17 6.68
N GLU A 219 3.92 -2.29 6.46
CA GLU A 219 4.30 -1.22 7.37
C GLU A 219 4.82 -0.03 6.55
N ILE A 220 4.56 1.19 7.01
CA ILE A 220 5.25 2.40 6.52
C ILE A 220 6.36 2.75 7.50
N LYS A 221 7.60 2.75 7.04
CA LYS A 221 8.78 3.05 7.86
C LYS A 221 8.78 4.50 8.34
N GLU A 222 9.46 4.77 9.46
CA GLU A 222 9.49 6.11 10.10
C GLU A 222 9.97 7.20 9.13
N GLY A 223 11.09 6.98 8.43
CA GLY A 223 11.60 7.94 7.45
C GLY A 223 10.67 8.14 6.25
N THR A 224 9.92 7.11 5.88
CA THR A 224 8.87 7.22 4.85
C THR A 224 7.69 8.05 5.35
N LEU A 225 7.24 7.90 6.61
CA LEU A 225 6.18 8.72 7.20
C LEU A 225 6.56 10.21 7.23
N GLU A 226 7.78 10.53 7.67
CA GLU A 226 8.30 11.89 7.67
C GLU A 226 8.33 12.47 6.24
N TRP A 227 8.82 11.70 5.27
CA TRP A 227 8.83 12.09 3.86
C TRP A 227 7.41 12.29 3.29
N MET A 228 6.47 11.43 3.65
CA MET A 228 5.05 11.57 3.26
C MET A 228 4.49 12.90 3.78
N GLU A 229 4.74 13.23 5.06
CA GLU A 229 4.26 14.48 5.66
C GLU A 229 4.82 15.71 4.92
N GLU A 230 6.12 15.72 4.60
CA GLU A 230 6.74 16.80 3.84
C GLU A 230 6.09 16.96 2.45
N CYS A 231 5.92 15.86 1.72
CA CYS A 231 5.30 15.87 0.40
C CYS A 231 3.83 16.32 0.43
N LEU A 232 3.07 15.80 1.38
CA LEU A 232 1.65 16.16 1.54
C LEU A 232 1.48 17.63 1.93
N LYS A 233 2.35 18.15 2.80
CA LYS A 233 2.36 19.55 3.21
C LYS A 233 2.68 20.49 2.04
N GLU A 234 3.67 20.14 1.22
CA GLU A 234 4.01 20.89 0.01
C GLU A 234 2.83 20.91 -0.96
N ALA A 235 2.29 19.72 -1.29
CA ALA A 235 1.15 19.59 -2.19
C ALA A 235 -0.08 20.37 -1.71
N TYR A 236 -0.40 20.26 -0.42
CA TYR A 236 -1.51 20.99 0.20
C TYR A 236 -1.34 22.51 0.07
N ALA A 237 -0.16 23.03 0.39
CA ALA A 237 0.14 24.46 0.28
C ALA A 237 0.03 24.96 -1.17
N GLU A 238 0.29 24.12 -2.14
CA GLU A 238 0.21 24.43 -3.56
C GLU A 238 -1.17 24.14 -4.19
N GLY A 239 -2.11 23.57 -3.47
CA GLY A 239 -3.43 23.18 -3.97
C GLY A 239 -3.39 21.98 -4.92
N ILE A 240 -2.38 21.13 -4.77
CA ILE A 240 -2.19 19.88 -5.54
C ILE A 240 -2.96 18.74 -4.88
N THR A 241 -3.63 17.93 -5.66
CA THR A 241 -4.25 16.68 -5.20
C THR A 241 -3.22 15.57 -5.19
N VAL A 242 -2.98 14.96 -4.04
CA VAL A 242 -2.13 13.77 -3.94
C VAL A 242 -2.99 12.52 -3.99
N ILE A 243 -2.59 11.57 -4.84
CA ILE A 243 -3.21 10.25 -4.99
C ILE A 243 -2.21 9.20 -4.50
N PRO A 244 -2.31 8.75 -3.25
CA PRO A 244 -1.47 7.67 -2.74
C PRO A 244 -1.93 6.31 -3.22
N VAL A 245 -0.95 5.45 -3.51
CA VAL A 245 -1.12 4.06 -3.92
C VAL A 245 -0.15 3.19 -3.13
N GLY A 246 -0.66 2.19 -2.45
CA GLY A 246 0.14 1.17 -1.76
C GLY A 246 -0.30 -0.22 -2.16
N HIS A 247 0.38 -1.25 -1.66
CA HIS A 247 -0.05 -2.63 -1.87
C HIS A 247 -1.00 -3.09 -0.76
N HIS A 248 -0.63 -2.92 0.51
CA HIS A 248 -1.44 -3.31 1.65
C HIS A 248 -2.54 -2.29 1.96
N ASN A 249 -3.60 -2.75 2.62
CA ASN A 249 -4.77 -1.93 2.91
C ASN A 249 -4.55 -1.00 4.12
N LEU A 250 -5.27 0.11 4.15
CA LEU A 250 -5.38 0.99 5.33
C LEU A 250 -6.51 0.57 6.27
N GLN A 251 -7.57 -0.01 5.72
CA GLN A 251 -8.77 -0.35 6.47
C GLN A 251 -9.04 -1.84 6.44
N ARG A 252 -9.55 -2.36 7.55
CA ARG A 252 -9.95 -3.77 7.64
C ARG A 252 -11.15 -4.05 6.74
N LEU A 253 -11.01 -4.95 5.79
CA LEU A 253 -12.10 -5.33 4.89
C LEU A 253 -13.24 -6.06 5.60
N SER A 254 -12.94 -6.80 6.65
CA SER A 254 -13.93 -7.54 7.41
C SER A 254 -13.47 -7.77 8.86
N ARG A 255 -14.41 -8.23 9.70
CA ARG A 255 -14.09 -8.61 11.09
C ARG A 255 -13.37 -9.96 11.20
N VAL A 256 -13.20 -10.68 10.12
CA VAL A 256 -12.66 -12.05 10.06
C VAL A 256 -11.24 -12.06 9.53
N TYR A 257 -10.90 -11.18 8.58
CA TYR A 257 -9.55 -11.01 8.04
C TYR A 257 -8.94 -9.77 8.69
N VAL A 258 -8.15 -9.94 9.75
CA VAL A 258 -7.83 -8.83 10.64
C VAL A 258 -6.35 -8.55 10.77
N GLU A 259 -5.45 -9.52 10.55
CA GLU A 259 -4.08 -9.38 11.02
C GLU A 259 -3.00 -9.28 9.95
N GLU A 260 -3.16 -9.73 8.75
CA GLU A 260 -2.07 -9.77 7.75
C GLU A 260 -2.33 -8.87 6.52
N CYS A 261 -3.41 -8.11 6.57
CA CYS A 261 -3.95 -7.42 5.39
C CYS A 261 -3.80 -5.91 5.47
N VAL A 262 -3.66 -5.37 6.66
CA VAL A 262 -3.63 -3.92 6.92
C VAL A 262 -2.22 -3.52 7.30
N ILE A 263 -1.81 -2.33 6.88
CA ILE A 263 -0.56 -1.70 7.32
C ILE A 263 -0.57 -1.61 8.85
N GLU A 264 0.49 -2.07 9.54
CA GLU A 264 0.52 -2.13 11.01
C GLU A 264 0.32 -0.76 11.65
N ASN A 265 0.93 0.28 11.09
CA ASN A 265 0.79 1.67 11.54
C ASN A 265 -0.21 2.47 10.70
N CYS A 266 -1.30 1.82 10.25
CA CYS A 266 -2.34 2.45 9.42
C CYS A 266 -2.99 3.68 10.06
N ASP A 267 -3.10 3.74 11.38
CA ASP A 267 -3.69 4.89 12.09
C ASP A 267 -2.86 6.16 11.89
N GLU A 268 -1.53 6.08 11.92
CA GLU A 268 -0.62 7.19 11.65
C GLU A 268 -0.73 7.66 10.19
N VAL A 269 -0.81 6.73 9.25
CA VAL A 269 -0.97 7.03 7.82
C VAL A 269 -2.32 7.70 7.55
N LEU A 270 -3.40 7.20 8.16
CA LEU A 270 -4.74 7.78 8.05
C LEU A 270 -4.77 9.20 8.62
N GLU A 271 -4.13 9.44 9.77
CA GLU A 271 -4.03 10.77 10.37
C GLU A 271 -3.33 11.78 9.43
N LEU A 272 -2.24 11.38 8.77
CA LEU A 272 -1.57 12.21 7.77
C LEU A 272 -2.48 12.52 6.59
N PHE A 273 -3.13 11.51 6.03
CA PHE A 273 -4.03 11.70 4.89
C PHE A 273 -5.24 12.58 5.23
N GLU A 274 -5.79 12.45 6.43
CA GLU A 274 -6.88 13.31 6.90
C GLU A 274 -6.42 14.76 7.11
N ARG A 275 -5.25 14.95 7.70
CA ARG A 275 -4.67 16.28 7.96
C ARG A 275 -4.48 17.09 6.68
N TYR A 276 -4.08 16.43 5.60
CA TYR A 276 -3.82 17.07 4.31
C TYR A 276 -4.91 16.85 3.26
N LEU A 277 -6.10 16.40 3.70
CA LEU A 277 -7.31 16.24 2.88
C LEU A 277 -7.11 15.32 1.66
N THR A 278 -6.32 14.26 1.80
CA THR A 278 -6.14 13.23 0.76
C THR A 278 -7.49 12.56 0.48
N PRO A 279 -7.97 12.53 -0.79
CA PRO A 279 -9.34 12.09 -1.06
C PRO A 279 -9.51 10.58 -1.13
N VAL A 280 -8.48 9.86 -1.60
CA VAL A 280 -8.55 8.43 -1.90
C VAL A 280 -7.19 7.78 -1.73
N TYR A 281 -7.20 6.51 -1.33
CA TYR A 281 -6.05 5.60 -1.31
C TYR A 281 -6.38 4.35 -2.13
N PHE A 282 -5.47 3.93 -2.98
CA PHE A 282 -5.62 2.70 -3.76
C PHE A 282 -4.71 1.60 -3.22
N SER A 283 -5.27 0.39 -3.11
CA SER A 283 -4.55 -0.79 -2.62
C SER A 283 -4.90 -2.06 -3.39
N GLY A 284 -4.20 -3.16 -3.10
CA GLY A 284 -4.39 -4.48 -3.67
C GLY A 284 -4.43 -5.57 -2.61
N HIS A 285 -3.52 -6.57 -2.73
CA HIS A 285 -3.18 -7.59 -1.75
C HIS A 285 -4.26 -8.67 -1.48
N LEU A 286 -5.50 -8.26 -1.24
CA LEU A 286 -6.56 -9.19 -0.83
C LEU A 286 -7.33 -9.81 -1.99
N HIS A 287 -6.96 -9.54 -3.22
CA HIS A 287 -7.61 -10.05 -4.43
C HIS A 287 -9.14 -9.88 -4.42
N THR A 288 -9.62 -8.79 -3.81
CA THR A 288 -11.06 -8.53 -3.64
C THR A 288 -11.35 -7.07 -3.95
N GLN A 289 -12.26 -6.84 -4.91
CA GLN A 289 -12.73 -5.49 -5.20
C GLN A 289 -13.59 -4.96 -4.07
N LYS A 290 -13.18 -3.83 -3.46
CA LYS A 290 -13.96 -3.16 -2.43
C LYS A 290 -13.72 -1.66 -2.41
N VAL A 291 -14.78 -0.90 -2.15
CA VAL A 291 -14.73 0.54 -1.90
C VAL A 291 -15.20 0.77 -0.47
N MET A 292 -14.38 1.45 0.31
CA MET A 292 -14.64 1.77 1.72
C MET A 292 -14.40 3.25 1.96
N LYS A 293 -15.07 3.81 2.97
CA LYS A 293 -14.81 5.16 3.45
C LYS A 293 -14.44 5.12 4.92
N HIS A 294 -13.27 5.63 5.24
CA HIS A 294 -12.90 5.96 6.61
C HIS A 294 -13.52 7.31 6.96
N LEU A 295 -14.31 7.34 8.04
CA LEU A 295 -14.92 8.57 8.54
C LEU A 295 -14.16 9.00 9.80
N THR A 296 -13.74 10.24 9.83
CA THR A 296 -13.25 10.87 11.06
C THR A 296 -14.31 10.79 12.15
N GLU A 297 -13.90 10.63 13.40
CA GLU A 297 -14.80 10.51 14.55
C GLU A 297 -15.80 11.69 14.62
N PRO A 298 -17.07 11.42 15.04
CA PRO A 298 -18.07 12.46 15.22
C PRO A 298 -17.62 13.44 16.32
N GLY A 299 -17.27 14.67 15.93
CA GLY A 299 -16.85 15.72 16.85
C GLY A 299 -15.78 16.66 16.31
N MET A 300 -15.05 16.25 15.28
CA MET A 300 -14.06 17.10 14.59
C MET A 300 -14.61 17.82 13.34
N GLY A 301 -15.90 18.07 13.29
CA GLY A 301 -16.43 19.15 12.45
C GLY A 301 -16.96 18.81 11.08
N SER A 302 -16.93 17.58 10.53
CA SER A 302 -17.76 17.28 9.37
C SER A 302 -18.07 15.79 9.19
N ASP A 303 -19.36 15.44 9.25
CA ASP A 303 -19.89 14.13 8.82
C ASP A 303 -19.63 13.84 7.32
N THR A 304 -18.93 14.71 6.61
CA THR A 304 -18.73 14.66 5.15
C THR A 304 -17.31 14.37 4.74
N TYR A 305 -16.31 14.65 5.58
CA TYR A 305 -14.92 14.35 5.28
C TYR A 305 -14.54 12.92 5.67
N GLY A 306 -13.69 12.31 4.90
CA GLY A 306 -13.10 11.02 5.14
C GLY A 306 -12.44 10.49 3.90
N ILE A 307 -11.33 9.76 4.07
CA ILE A 307 -10.62 9.17 2.96
C ILE A 307 -11.36 7.94 2.41
N TRP A 308 -11.45 7.84 1.11
CA TRP A 308 -11.89 6.63 0.44
C TRP A 308 -10.72 5.66 0.27
N GLU A 309 -10.94 4.40 0.52
CA GLU A 309 -10.03 3.33 0.12
C GLU A 309 -10.69 2.49 -0.95
N ILE A 310 -9.96 2.29 -2.05
CA ILE A 310 -10.36 1.44 -3.17
C ILE A 310 -9.37 0.29 -3.26
N VAL A 311 -9.82 -0.88 -2.82
CA VAL A 311 -9.07 -2.12 -2.91
C VAL A 311 -9.31 -2.73 -4.28
N SER A 312 -8.26 -2.92 -5.05
CA SER A 312 -8.32 -3.53 -6.38
C SER A 312 -8.35 -5.05 -6.29
N ASN A 313 -9.13 -5.68 -7.16
CA ASN A 313 -9.07 -7.12 -7.35
C ASN A 313 -7.77 -7.50 -8.08
N SER A 314 -7.39 -8.77 -7.98
CA SER A 314 -6.24 -9.32 -8.69
C SER A 314 -6.51 -9.44 -10.20
N LEU A 315 -5.52 -9.08 -11.01
CA LEU A 315 -5.60 -9.24 -12.47
C LEU A 315 -5.54 -10.71 -12.90
N ILE A 316 -4.96 -11.60 -12.06
CA ILE A 316 -4.80 -13.03 -12.36
C ILE A 316 -5.83 -13.93 -11.67
N LEU A 317 -6.66 -13.38 -10.78
CA LEU A 317 -7.70 -14.13 -10.09
C LEU A 317 -9.08 -13.78 -10.67
N PRO A 318 -9.86 -14.77 -11.14
CA PRO A 318 -11.19 -14.47 -11.67
C PRO A 318 -12.07 -13.69 -10.68
N PRO A 319 -12.76 -12.62 -11.15
CA PRO A 319 -13.07 -12.27 -12.54
C PRO A 319 -12.00 -11.46 -13.30
N CYS A 320 -10.74 -11.36 -12.82
CA CYS A 320 -9.62 -10.70 -13.50
C CYS A 320 -9.93 -9.22 -13.79
N GLN A 321 -10.02 -8.41 -12.74
CA GLN A 321 -10.49 -7.02 -12.83
C GLN A 321 -9.33 -6.03 -12.65
N TYR A 322 -9.51 -4.86 -13.20
CA TYR A 322 -8.72 -3.65 -12.95
C TYR A 322 -9.68 -2.47 -12.78
N GLY A 323 -9.21 -1.36 -12.22
CA GLY A 323 -9.97 -0.13 -12.03
C GLY A 323 -9.69 0.90 -13.13
N THR A 324 -10.72 1.64 -13.54
CA THR A 324 -10.57 2.89 -14.30
C THR A 324 -10.98 4.04 -13.42
N VAL A 325 -10.14 5.08 -13.34
CA VAL A 325 -10.35 6.24 -12.47
C VAL A 325 -10.35 7.50 -13.30
N THR A 326 -11.33 8.36 -13.05
CA THR A 326 -11.30 9.74 -13.58
C THR A 326 -11.28 10.72 -12.41
N LEU A 327 -10.23 11.52 -12.34
CA LEU A 327 -10.16 12.67 -11.45
C LEU A 327 -10.74 13.87 -12.22
N ASN A 328 -11.90 14.34 -11.79
CA ASN A 328 -12.64 15.38 -12.49
C ASN A 328 -12.16 16.79 -12.12
N THR A 329 -12.43 17.76 -12.99
CA THR A 329 -12.07 19.18 -12.77
C THR A 329 -12.77 19.82 -11.57
N ASP A 330 -13.89 19.27 -11.12
CA ASP A 330 -14.61 19.71 -9.92
C ASP A 330 -14.11 19.06 -8.61
N GLY A 331 -13.06 18.21 -8.71
CA GLY A 331 -12.48 17.49 -7.59
C GLY A 331 -13.20 16.20 -7.24
N SER A 332 -14.25 15.81 -7.95
CA SER A 332 -14.89 14.50 -7.80
C SER A 332 -14.05 13.40 -8.46
N ILE A 333 -14.23 12.17 -7.99
CA ILE A 333 -13.52 10.98 -8.48
C ILE A 333 -14.55 9.95 -8.92
N ASP A 334 -14.48 9.54 -10.19
CA ASP A 334 -15.26 8.44 -10.74
C ASP A 334 -14.40 7.16 -10.79
N TYR A 335 -14.99 6.03 -10.34
CA TYR A 335 -14.32 4.73 -10.30
C TYR A 335 -15.21 3.64 -10.89
#